data_d44304d4316d46bdb129930a853313b2
#
_entry.id   d44304d4316d46bdb129930a853313b2
#
_cell.length_a   1.000
_cell.length_b   1.000
_cell.length_c   1.000
_cell.angle_alpha   90.00
_cell.angle_beta   90.00
_cell.angle_gamma   90.00
#
_symmetry.space_group_name_H-M   'P 1'
#
loop_
_entity.id
_entity.type
_entity.pdbx_description
1 polymer ?
#
loop_
_entity_poly.entity_id
_entity_poly.type
_entity_poly.pdbx_seq_one_letter_code
_entity_poly.pdbx_strand_id
1 'polypeptide(L)'
;VDFLNKICSEHFEDILTKAYSVLAKKMHAYENRMEMAREVIADKAVWIAKKRYFMQVHDNEGVRYAEPKLKVMGVEAVKSSTPQVCRDKFKKIFDVILNEGENATQRFIKDFKREFKGLDPEDVSFPRGISDIDKWYDRKDVYKKACPIHVRGALLYNHHVQKQGLQKLYETVKNGEKIKFCYLKTPNPIKENVISYSLNLPKELDLHRYIDYDKMYEKSFVEPVRNILDEIGWDVEPRATLEDFFV
;
A
#
# COMPACT_ATOMS: atom_id res chain seq x y z
N VAL A 1 24.15 19.32 -5.70
CA VAL A 1 24.36 18.45 -4.52
C VAL A 1 25.51 18.97 -3.66
N ASP A 2 26.72 19.21 -4.24
CA ASP A 2 27.90 19.64 -3.48
C ASP A 2 27.68 20.94 -2.72
N PHE A 3 27.09 21.93 -3.37
CA PHE A 3 26.75 23.22 -2.75
C PHE A 3 25.82 23.04 -1.53
N LEU A 4 24.76 22.26 -1.68
CA LEU A 4 23.82 21.97 -0.57
C LEU A 4 24.50 21.20 0.55
N ASN A 5 25.33 20.21 0.22
CA ASN A 5 26.08 19.45 1.21
C ASN A 5 27.00 20.37 2.03
N LYS A 6 27.72 21.26 1.34
CA LYS A 6 28.62 22.25 1.98
C LYS A 6 27.84 23.19 2.92
N ILE A 7 26.73 23.75 2.48
CA ILE A 7 25.90 24.62 3.34
C ILE A 7 25.37 23.85 4.56
N CYS A 8 24.93 22.62 4.41
CA CYS A 8 24.45 21.81 5.53
C CYS A 8 25.57 21.60 6.56
N SER A 9 26.74 21.12 6.14
CA SER A 9 27.84 20.78 7.04
C SER A 9 28.51 22.03 7.67
N GLU A 10 28.70 23.11 6.91
CA GLU A 10 29.43 24.30 7.40
C GLU A 10 28.55 25.29 8.17
N HIS A 11 27.21 25.30 7.93
CA HIS A 11 26.33 26.28 8.55
C HIS A 11 25.23 25.67 9.40
N PHE A 12 24.41 24.78 8.82
CA PHE A 12 23.23 24.27 9.54
C PHE A 12 23.58 23.35 10.70
N GLU A 13 24.51 22.41 10.49
CA GLU A 13 24.96 21.49 11.56
C GLU A 13 25.65 22.23 12.70
N ASP A 14 26.44 23.26 12.41
CA ASP A 14 27.07 24.10 13.44
C ASP A 14 26.01 24.88 14.25
N ILE A 15 25.02 25.49 13.59
CA ILE A 15 23.93 26.20 14.28
C ILE A 15 23.15 25.24 15.18
N LEU A 16 22.82 24.04 14.69
CA LEU A 16 22.07 23.03 15.46
C LEU A 16 22.88 22.51 16.65
N THR A 17 24.19 22.26 16.47
CA THR A 17 25.09 21.83 17.54
C THR A 17 25.19 22.87 18.66
N LYS A 18 25.29 24.15 18.30
CA LYS A 18 25.27 25.26 19.27
C LYS A 18 23.92 25.35 20.00
N ALA A 19 22.82 25.23 19.26
CA ALA A 19 21.46 25.23 19.84
C ALA A 19 21.24 24.08 20.82
N TYR A 20 21.66 22.86 20.48
CA TYR A 20 21.59 21.71 21.39
C TYR A 20 22.47 21.86 22.63
N SER A 21 23.66 22.47 22.49
CA SER A 21 24.53 22.76 23.64
C SER A 21 23.90 23.75 24.60
N VAL A 22 23.20 24.77 24.07
CA VAL A 22 22.44 25.73 24.91
C VAL A 22 21.26 25.06 25.57
N LEU A 23 20.53 24.22 24.84
CA LEU A 23 19.38 23.45 25.35
C LEU A 23 19.82 22.50 26.47
N ALA A 24 20.91 21.75 26.28
CA ALA A 24 21.43 20.83 27.29
C ALA A 24 21.80 21.56 28.60
N LYS A 25 22.44 22.72 28.50
CA LYS A 25 22.73 23.57 29.67
C LYS A 25 21.46 24.03 30.37
N LYS A 26 20.47 24.50 29.61
CA LYS A 26 19.18 24.98 30.13
C LYS A 26 18.37 23.87 30.82
N MET A 27 18.49 22.64 30.32
CA MET A 27 17.84 21.46 30.87
C MET A 27 18.64 20.77 31.97
N HIS A 28 19.78 21.32 32.37
CA HIS A 28 20.72 20.73 33.33
C HIS A 28 21.10 19.28 32.98
N ALA A 29 21.25 18.99 31.67
CA ALA A 29 21.68 17.68 31.22
C ALA A 29 23.15 17.43 31.61
N TYR A 30 23.48 16.20 31.99
CA TYR A 30 24.84 15.80 32.37
C TYR A 30 25.81 15.99 31.23
N GLU A 31 25.43 15.65 30.00
CA GLU A 31 26.16 15.91 28.77
C GLU A 31 25.20 16.11 27.59
N ASN A 32 25.70 16.75 26.52
CA ASN A 32 24.98 16.87 25.26
C ASN A 32 25.35 15.68 24.36
N ARG A 33 24.40 14.78 24.09
CA ARG A 33 24.50 13.64 23.16
C ARG A 33 23.64 13.82 21.90
N MET A 34 23.09 15.01 21.73
CA MET A 34 22.23 15.27 20.57
C MET A 34 23.08 15.71 19.40
N GLU A 35 23.07 14.91 18.36
CA GLU A 35 23.66 15.23 17.07
C GLU A 35 22.56 15.23 16.01
N MET A 36 22.67 16.15 15.06
CA MET A 36 21.80 16.20 13.90
C MET A 36 22.65 16.45 12.67
N ALA A 37 22.63 15.50 11.76
CA ALA A 37 23.33 15.59 10.49
C ALA A 37 22.33 15.54 9.33
N ARG A 38 22.73 15.99 8.15
CA ARG A 38 21.94 15.90 6.94
C ARG A 38 21.74 14.43 6.55
N GLU A 39 20.49 14.01 6.42
CA GLU A 39 20.14 12.65 5.98
C GLU A 39 20.14 12.55 4.45
N VAL A 40 19.39 13.42 3.74
CA VAL A 40 19.11 13.26 2.31
C VAL A 40 19.25 14.58 1.57
N ILE A 41 19.74 14.52 0.30
CA ILE A 41 19.59 15.56 -0.70
C ILE A 41 18.76 14.98 -1.86
N ALA A 42 17.61 15.60 -2.14
CA ALA A 42 16.70 15.24 -3.21
C ALA A 42 16.35 16.49 -4.03
N ASP A 43 16.06 16.31 -5.31
CA ASP A 43 15.58 17.40 -6.19
C ASP A 43 14.07 17.46 -6.28
N LYS A 44 13.42 16.32 -6.13
CA LYS A 44 11.94 16.19 -6.18
C LYS A 44 11.45 15.33 -5.02
N ALA A 45 10.38 15.78 -4.37
CA ALA A 45 9.78 15.07 -3.26
C ALA A 45 8.29 15.37 -3.13
N VAL A 46 7.53 14.38 -2.68
CA VAL A 46 6.12 14.52 -2.29
C VAL A 46 5.97 14.06 -0.85
N TRP A 47 5.49 14.95 0.02
CA TRP A 47 5.14 14.66 1.40
C TRP A 47 3.63 14.55 1.54
N ILE A 48 3.17 13.36 1.94
CA ILE A 48 1.75 13.04 2.11
C ILE A 48 1.32 13.29 3.56
N ALA A 49 2.15 12.89 4.50
CA ALA A 49 1.94 13.06 5.94
C ALA A 49 3.24 12.82 6.71
N LYS A 50 3.22 12.99 8.05
CA LYS A 50 4.33 12.63 8.91
C LYS A 50 4.76 11.18 8.66
N LYS A 51 6.03 10.95 8.33
CA LYS A 51 6.63 9.65 8.00
C LYS A 51 6.03 8.97 6.75
N ARG A 52 5.36 9.73 5.87
CA ARG A 52 4.80 9.24 4.62
C ARG A 52 5.22 10.16 3.48
N TYR A 53 6.20 9.73 2.70
CA TYR A 53 6.75 10.50 1.59
C TYR A 53 7.45 9.60 0.56
N PHE A 54 7.68 10.13 -0.60
CA PHE A 54 8.61 9.58 -1.58
C PHE A 54 9.38 10.71 -2.26
N MET A 55 10.62 10.43 -2.64
CA MET A 55 11.52 11.43 -3.20
C MET A 55 12.59 10.81 -4.08
N GLN A 56 13.13 11.63 -4.97
CA GLN A 56 14.24 11.28 -5.87
C GLN A 56 15.54 11.75 -5.24
N VAL A 57 16.33 10.81 -4.74
CA VAL A 57 17.48 11.05 -3.87
C VAL A 57 18.78 11.00 -4.66
N HIS A 58 19.58 12.05 -4.56
CA HIS A 58 20.93 12.14 -5.13
C HIS A 58 22.02 11.78 -4.13
N ASP A 59 21.77 11.99 -2.84
CA ASP A 59 22.73 11.70 -1.76
C ASP A 59 21.95 11.28 -0.51
N ASN A 60 22.34 10.17 0.10
CA ASN A 60 21.78 9.66 1.35
C ASN A 60 22.91 9.44 2.35
N GLU A 61 22.93 10.22 3.43
CA GLU A 61 23.92 10.15 4.52
C GLU A 61 25.37 10.20 4.01
N GLY A 62 25.65 11.06 3.00
CA GLY A 62 26.97 11.20 2.38
C GLY A 62 27.28 10.19 1.27
N VAL A 63 26.41 9.20 1.04
CA VAL A 63 26.53 8.27 -0.08
C VAL A 63 25.89 8.89 -1.32
N ARG A 64 26.73 9.29 -2.28
CA ARG A 64 26.31 9.87 -3.54
C ARG A 64 25.88 8.80 -4.55
N TYR A 65 24.73 9.00 -5.20
CA TYR A 65 24.28 8.14 -6.28
C TYR A 65 24.64 8.75 -7.64
N ALA A 66 25.14 7.91 -8.56
CA ALA A 66 25.40 8.32 -9.94
C ALA A 66 24.09 8.68 -10.66
N GLU A 67 23.07 7.86 -10.47
CA GLU A 67 21.69 8.10 -10.90
C GLU A 67 20.81 8.25 -9.65
N PRO A 68 19.86 9.21 -9.64
CA PRO A 68 18.96 9.40 -8.51
C PRO A 68 18.16 8.15 -8.18
N LYS A 69 17.98 7.87 -6.90
CA LYS A 69 17.21 6.71 -6.43
C LYS A 69 15.93 7.12 -5.77
N LEU A 70 14.85 6.38 -6.05
CA LEU A 70 13.57 6.56 -5.40
C LEU A 70 13.65 6.07 -3.94
N LYS A 71 13.50 7.00 -2.98
CA LYS A 71 13.32 6.70 -1.55
C LYS A 71 11.85 6.81 -1.20
N VAL A 72 11.30 5.76 -0.59
CA VAL A 72 9.87 5.67 -0.25
C VAL A 72 9.74 5.33 1.22
N MET A 73 8.91 6.08 1.95
CA MET A 73 8.68 5.88 3.38
C MET A 73 7.18 5.86 3.70
N GLY A 74 6.74 4.81 4.41
CA GLY A 74 5.42 4.75 5.04
C GLY A 74 4.19 4.70 4.12
N VAL A 75 4.38 4.63 2.80
CA VAL A 75 3.29 4.53 1.82
C VAL A 75 2.99 3.07 1.44
N GLU A 76 1.93 2.87 0.69
CA GLU A 76 1.40 1.54 0.34
C GLU A 76 2.40 0.65 -0.38
N ALA A 77 3.34 1.23 -1.14
CA ALA A 77 4.41 0.52 -1.85
C ALA A 77 5.31 -0.34 -0.95
N VAL A 78 5.41 -0.02 0.34
CA VAL A 78 6.25 -0.75 1.30
C VAL A 78 5.44 -1.61 2.28
N LYS A 79 4.11 -1.57 2.24
CA LYS A 79 3.25 -2.33 3.15
C LYS A 79 3.08 -3.78 2.67
N SER A 80 3.37 -4.73 3.53
CA SER A 80 3.18 -6.17 3.24
C SER A 80 1.71 -6.57 3.03
N SER A 81 0.78 -5.74 3.47
CA SER A 81 -0.67 -5.94 3.31
C SER A 81 -1.20 -5.54 1.92
N THR A 82 -0.37 -4.93 1.09
CA THR A 82 -0.68 -4.57 -0.30
C THR A 82 -0.25 -5.72 -1.23
N PRO A 83 -1.05 -6.11 -2.23
CA PRO A 83 -0.65 -7.11 -3.22
C PRO A 83 0.69 -6.75 -3.89
N GLN A 84 1.53 -7.76 -4.19
CA GLN A 84 2.86 -7.52 -4.73
C GLN A 84 2.82 -6.74 -6.05
N VAL A 85 1.91 -7.10 -6.96
CA VAL A 85 1.74 -6.40 -8.23
C VAL A 85 1.45 -4.91 -8.03
N CYS A 86 0.62 -4.55 -7.04
CA CYS A 86 0.35 -3.16 -6.71
C CYS A 86 1.59 -2.46 -6.12
N ARG A 87 2.36 -3.13 -5.25
CA ARG A 87 3.60 -2.56 -4.70
C ARG A 87 4.62 -2.21 -5.77
N ASP A 88 4.76 -3.05 -6.78
CA ASP A 88 5.67 -2.81 -7.90
C ASP A 88 5.17 -1.68 -8.81
N LYS A 89 3.86 -1.58 -9.01
CA LYS A 89 3.23 -0.46 -9.73
C LYS A 89 3.31 0.87 -8.97
N PHE A 90 3.22 0.84 -7.63
CA PHE A 90 3.44 2.05 -6.81
C PHE A 90 4.82 2.64 -7.02
N LYS A 91 5.88 1.84 -7.07
CA LYS A 91 7.23 2.34 -7.34
C LYS A 91 7.32 3.03 -8.70
N LYS A 92 6.67 2.45 -9.72
CA LYS A 92 6.65 3.02 -11.08
C LYS A 92 5.82 4.31 -11.14
N ILE A 93 4.63 4.35 -10.54
CA ILE A 93 3.79 5.55 -10.58
C ILE A 93 4.42 6.70 -9.80
N PHE A 94 5.18 6.46 -8.73
CA PHE A 94 5.91 7.51 -8.02
C PHE A 94 6.95 8.17 -8.92
N ASP A 95 7.64 7.39 -9.74
CA ASP A 95 8.56 7.92 -10.73
C ASP A 95 7.84 8.77 -11.78
N VAL A 96 6.69 8.30 -12.28
CA VAL A 96 5.84 9.06 -13.20
C VAL A 96 5.34 10.36 -12.56
N ILE A 97 4.88 10.35 -11.31
CA ILE A 97 4.44 11.54 -10.58
C ILE A 97 5.58 12.55 -10.45
N LEU A 98 6.78 12.11 -10.12
CA LEU A 98 7.94 13.00 -9.94
C LEU A 98 8.46 13.59 -11.27
N ASN A 99 8.31 12.88 -12.40
CA ASN A 99 9.03 13.21 -13.63
C ASN A 99 8.13 13.56 -14.84
N GLU A 100 6.89 13.04 -14.92
CA GLU A 100 6.09 13.10 -16.13
C GLU A 100 4.78 13.92 -16.00
N GLY A 101 4.34 14.19 -14.76
CA GLY A 101 3.18 15.03 -14.48
C GLY A 101 1.83 14.31 -14.48
N GLU A 102 0.75 15.09 -14.28
CA GLU A 102 -0.60 14.59 -14.02
C GLU A 102 -1.17 13.73 -15.15
N ASN A 103 -1.11 14.20 -16.39
CA ASN A 103 -1.67 13.48 -17.54
C ASN A 103 -1.03 12.10 -17.75
N ALA A 104 0.28 11.98 -17.53
CA ALA A 104 0.98 10.70 -17.60
C ALA A 104 0.56 9.77 -16.45
N THR A 105 0.39 10.33 -15.26
CA THR A 105 -0.09 9.61 -14.07
C THR A 105 -1.50 9.04 -14.31
N GLN A 106 -2.42 9.82 -14.85
CA GLN A 106 -3.78 9.38 -15.18
C GLN A 106 -3.79 8.27 -16.23
N ARG A 107 -2.95 8.39 -17.28
CA ARG A 107 -2.77 7.31 -18.28
C ARG A 107 -2.24 6.03 -17.62
N PHE A 108 -1.23 6.15 -16.76
CA PHE A 108 -0.67 5.00 -16.05
C PHE A 108 -1.74 4.27 -15.21
N ILE A 109 -2.57 5.00 -14.48
CA ILE A 109 -3.68 4.45 -13.68
C ILE A 109 -4.66 3.69 -14.59
N LYS A 110 -5.07 4.29 -15.70
CA LYS A 110 -5.99 3.68 -16.66
C LYS A 110 -5.41 2.40 -17.30
N ASP A 111 -4.14 2.42 -17.67
CA ASP A 111 -3.46 1.29 -18.30
C ASP A 111 -3.28 0.14 -17.31
N PHE A 112 -2.90 0.43 -16.08
CA PHE A 112 -2.80 -0.58 -15.04
C PHE A 112 -4.16 -1.19 -14.68
N LYS A 113 -5.27 -0.44 -14.74
CA LYS A 113 -6.62 -0.99 -14.57
C LYS A 113 -6.93 -2.10 -15.57
N ARG A 114 -6.52 -1.91 -16.83
CA ARG A 114 -6.69 -2.93 -17.89
C ARG A 114 -5.85 -4.17 -17.64
N GLU A 115 -4.58 -3.97 -17.28
CA GLU A 115 -3.66 -5.06 -16.93
C GLU A 115 -4.16 -5.84 -15.70
N PHE A 116 -4.57 -5.13 -14.65
CA PHE A 116 -5.02 -5.71 -13.38
C PHE A 116 -6.21 -6.69 -13.55
N LYS A 117 -7.13 -6.38 -14.46
CA LYS A 117 -8.28 -7.25 -14.76
C LYS A 117 -7.92 -8.58 -15.42
N GLY A 118 -6.73 -8.68 -16.00
CA GLY A 118 -6.22 -9.89 -16.64
C GLY A 118 -5.33 -10.75 -15.73
N LEU A 119 -5.08 -10.33 -14.49
CA LEU A 119 -4.22 -11.04 -13.55
C LEU A 119 -4.99 -12.17 -12.83
N ASP A 120 -4.25 -13.15 -12.34
CA ASP A 120 -4.80 -14.22 -11.54
C ASP A 120 -5.30 -13.70 -10.17
N PRO A 121 -6.33 -14.34 -9.59
CA PRO A 121 -6.86 -13.98 -8.27
C PRO A 121 -5.79 -13.88 -7.18
N GLU A 122 -4.83 -14.77 -7.23
CA GLU A 122 -3.73 -14.87 -6.27
C GLU A 122 -2.81 -13.65 -6.29
N ASP A 123 -2.64 -13.00 -7.45
CA ASP A 123 -1.78 -11.83 -7.62
C ASP A 123 -2.46 -10.54 -7.13
N VAL A 124 -3.79 -10.47 -7.25
CA VAL A 124 -4.56 -9.27 -6.90
C VAL A 124 -5.14 -9.32 -5.49
N SER A 125 -5.16 -10.48 -4.83
CA SER A 125 -5.72 -10.65 -3.50
C SER A 125 -4.87 -10.02 -2.40
N PHE A 126 -5.55 -9.50 -1.37
CA PHE A 126 -4.91 -8.84 -0.23
C PHE A 126 -4.30 -9.84 0.74
N PRO A 127 -2.97 -9.79 0.99
CA PRO A 127 -2.35 -10.61 2.03
C PRO A 127 -2.75 -10.10 3.43
N ARG A 128 -3.11 -11.02 4.33
CA ARG A 128 -3.43 -10.74 5.75
C ARG A 128 -3.02 -11.90 6.64
N GLY A 129 -2.71 -11.58 7.90
CA GLY A 129 -2.60 -12.59 8.95
C GLY A 129 -3.95 -12.86 9.60
N ILE A 130 -4.20 -14.09 10.02
CA ILE A 130 -5.39 -14.48 10.77
C ILE A 130 -5.06 -14.53 12.26
N SER A 131 -5.87 -13.84 13.04
CA SER A 131 -5.87 -13.93 14.50
C SER A 131 -7.30 -14.11 15.04
N ASP A 132 -7.42 -14.86 16.13
CA ASP A 132 -8.66 -15.05 16.88
C ASP A 132 -9.84 -15.59 16.02
N ILE A 133 -9.58 -16.49 15.05
CA ILE A 133 -10.63 -17.02 14.16
C ILE A 133 -11.76 -17.66 14.95
N ASP A 134 -11.44 -18.38 16.05
CA ASP A 134 -12.42 -19.06 16.91
C ASP A 134 -13.34 -18.09 17.63
N LYS A 135 -12.84 -16.91 18.00
CA LYS A 135 -13.64 -15.83 18.60
C LYS A 135 -14.77 -15.39 17.69
N TRP A 136 -14.53 -15.36 16.38
CA TRP A 136 -15.45 -14.88 15.36
C TRP A 136 -16.33 -15.97 14.78
N TYR A 137 -16.04 -17.23 15.05
CA TYR A 137 -16.86 -18.35 14.57
C TYR A 137 -18.23 -18.36 15.24
N ASP A 138 -19.26 -18.63 14.44
CA ASP A 138 -20.64 -18.89 14.89
C ASP A 138 -21.15 -20.19 14.27
N ARG A 139 -21.75 -21.04 15.10
CA ARG A 139 -22.19 -22.36 14.67
C ARG A 139 -23.40 -22.32 13.74
N LYS A 140 -24.25 -21.29 13.87
CA LYS A 140 -25.47 -21.12 13.09
C LYS A 140 -25.22 -20.33 11.82
N ASP A 141 -24.55 -19.19 11.95
CA ASP A 141 -24.42 -18.20 10.89
C ASP A 141 -23.00 -18.16 10.28
N VAL A 142 -22.13 -19.16 10.62
CA VAL A 142 -20.73 -19.31 10.22
C VAL A 142 -19.82 -18.25 10.87
N TYR A 143 -20.26 -17.01 10.98
CA TYR A 143 -19.49 -15.92 11.61
C TYR A 143 -20.39 -14.93 12.39
N LYS A 144 -19.83 -14.31 13.42
CA LYS A 144 -20.52 -13.30 14.22
C LYS A 144 -20.61 -11.94 13.52
N LYS A 145 -21.56 -11.10 13.91
CA LYS A 145 -21.65 -9.69 13.48
C LYS A 145 -20.35 -8.94 13.78
N ALA A 146 -19.99 -7.98 12.92
CA ALA A 146 -18.77 -7.18 13.00
C ALA A 146 -17.45 -7.98 12.84
N CYS A 147 -17.50 -9.22 12.35
CA CYS A 147 -16.30 -9.99 12.02
C CYS A 147 -15.44 -9.24 10.99
N PRO A 148 -14.11 -9.11 11.22
CA PRO A 148 -13.20 -8.51 10.24
C PRO A 148 -13.29 -9.24 8.89
N ILE A 149 -13.27 -8.50 7.79
CA ILE A 149 -13.57 -9.02 6.45
C ILE A 149 -12.71 -10.22 6.04
N HIS A 150 -11.41 -10.18 6.32
CA HIS A 150 -10.48 -11.27 5.99
C HIS A 150 -10.71 -12.51 6.86
N VAL A 151 -11.10 -12.33 8.14
CA VAL A 151 -11.46 -13.44 9.04
C VAL A 151 -12.79 -14.06 8.62
N ARG A 152 -13.77 -13.21 8.25
CA ARG A 152 -15.04 -13.68 7.68
C ARG A 152 -14.83 -14.53 6.42
N GLY A 153 -13.97 -14.04 5.51
CA GLY A 153 -13.60 -14.79 4.32
C GLY A 153 -12.96 -16.15 4.65
N ALA A 154 -12.13 -16.24 5.69
CA ALA A 154 -11.50 -17.48 6.13
C ALA A 154 -12.50 -18.46 6.74
N LEU A 155 -13.46 -17.98 7.56
CA LEU A 155 -14.53 -18.80 8.11
C LEU A 155 -15.45 -19.35 7.01
N LEU A 156 -15.78 -18.54 6.01
CA LEU A 156 -16.56 -18.95 4.84
C LEU A 156 -15.80 -20.01 4.03
N TYR A 157 -14.52 -19.81 3.79
CA TYR A 157 -13.67 -20.79 3.12
C TYR A 157 -13.67 -22.13 3.87
N ASN A 158 -13.41 -22.13 5.17
CA ASN A 158 -13.41 -23.33 6.00
C ASN A 158 -14.77 -24.05 5.93
N HIS A 159 -15.85 -23.28 6.05
CA HIS A 159 -17.22 -23.83 5.96
C HIS A 159 -17.48 -24.51 4.60
N HIS A 160 -17.14 -23.88 3.49
CA HIS A 160 -17.39 -24.43 2.17
C HIS A 160 -16.49 -25.61 1.82
N VAL A 161 -15.21 -25.58 2.21
CA VAL A 161 -14.28 -26.71 2.08
C VAL A 161 -14.81 -27.93 2.84
N GLN A 162 -15.33 -27.75 4.07
CA GLN A 162 -15.91 -28.82 4.86
C GLN A 162 -17.24 -29.32 4.25
N LYS A 163 -18.14 -28.43 3.88
CA LYS A 163 -19.44 -28.75 3.33
C LYS A 163 -19.36 -29.55 2.02
N GLN A 164 -18.35 -29.29 1.21
CA GLN A 164 -18.12 -29.98 -0.06
C GLN A 164 -17.17 -31.19 0.05
N GLY A 165 -16.68 -31.52 1.26
CA GLY A 165 -15.79 -32.65 1.47
C GLY A 165 -14.39 -32.50 0.88
N LEU A 166 -13.93 -31.26 0.70
CA LEU A 166 -12.67 -30.91 0.03
C LEU A 166 -11.45 -30.88 0.96
N GLN A 167 -11.58 -31.27 2.24
CA GLN A 167 -10.52 -31.19 3.26
C GLN A 167 -9.27 -32.01 2.92
N LYS A 168 -9.39 -33.01 2.02
CA LYS A 168 -8.25 -33.78 1.53
C LYS A 168 -7.39 -33.03 0.52
N LEU A 169 -7.97 -32.04 -0.16
CA LEU A 169 -7.31 -31.24 -1.20
C LEU A 169 -6.89 -29.88 -0.68
N TYR A 170 -7.67 -29.32 0.23
CA TYR A 170 -7.48 -27.96 0.74
C TYR A 170 -7.50 -27.95 2.27
N GLU A 171 -6.43 -27.49 2.88
CA GLU A 171 -6.36 -27.32 4.32
C GLU A 171 -7.24 -26.17 4.79
N THR A 172 -7.85 -26.33 5.97
CA THR A 172 -8.62 -25.25 6.60
C THR A 172 -7.68 -24.22 7.22
N VAL A 173 -8.08 -22.95 7.11
CA VAL A 173 -7.32 -21.82 7.69
C VAL A 173 -7.41 -21.82 9.21
N LYS A 174 -6.28 -21.63 9.89
CA LYS A 174 -6.11 -21.64 11.35
C LYS A 174 -5.57 -20.29 11.86
N ASN A 175 -5.60 -20.11 13.17
CA ASN A 175 -4.96 -18.96 13.83
C ASN A 175 -3.46 -18.91 13.53
N GLY A 176 -2.92 -17.71 13.31
CA GLY A 176 -1.51 -17.47 13.02
C GLY A 176 -1.12 -17.61 11.55
N GLU A 177 -2.00 -18.13 10.71
CA GLU A 177 -1.70 -18.32 9.29
C GLU A 177 -1.77 -17.02 8.50
N LYS A 178 -1.00 -16.97 7.42
CA LYS A 178 -1.09 -15.92 6.40
C LYS A 178 -2.03 -16.39 5.30
N ILE A 179 -2.98 -15.54 4.96
CA ILE A 179 -3.98 -15.78 3.91
C ILE A 179 -3.97 -14.65 2.89
N LYS A 180 -4.65 -14.89 1.80
CA LYS A 180 -5.06 -13.88 0.84
C LYS A 180 -6.58 -13.79 0.84
N PHE A 181 -7.16 -12.59 0.69
CA PHE A 181 -8.59 -12.45 0.52
C PHE A 181 -8.92 -11.60 -0.69
N CYS A 182 -10.04 -11.89 -1.34
CA CYS A 182 -10.57 -11.11 -2.44
C CYS A 182 -12.05 -10.77 -2.23
N TYR A 183 -12.47 -9.64 -2.80
CA TYR A 183 -13.88 -9.28 -2.90
C TYR A 183 -14.56 -10.06 -4.00
N LEU A 184 -15.83 -10.37 -3.78
CA LEU A 184 -16.69 -11.08 -4.73
C LEU A 184 -17.87 -10.19 -5.12
N LYS A 185 -18.24 -10.23 -6.40
CA LYS A 185 -19.52 -9.72 -6.91
C LYS A 185 -20.67 -10.57 -6.40
N THR A 186 -21.79 -9.96 -6.13
CA THR A 186 -23.05 -10.63 -5.78
C THR A 186 -24.11 -10.35 -6.85
N PRO A 187 -24.99 -11.32 -7.16
CA PRO A 187 -25.11 -12.63 -6.55
C PRO A 187 -24.04 -13.63 -6.99
N ASN A 188 -23.66 -14.56 -6.10
CA ASN A 188 -22.70 -15.63 -6.36
C ASN A 188 -23.10 -16.90 -5.58
N PRO A 189 -22.46 -18.07 -5.82
CA PRO A 189 -22.84 -19.35 -5.23
C PRO A 189 -22.84 -19.38 -3.69
N ILE A 190 -21.97 -18.62 -3.04
CA ILE A 190 -21.87 -18.57 -1.58
C ILE A 190 -22.68 -17.44 -0.95
N LYS A 191 -23.31 -16.57 -1.76
CA LYS A 191 -24.11 -15.40 -1.36
C LYS A 191 -23.36 -14.40 -0.45
N GLU A 192 -22.05 -14.33 -0.60
CA GLU A 192 -21.15 -13.49 0.20
C GLU A 192 -20.24 -12.63 -0.69
N ASN A 193 -19.77 -11.51 -0.16
CA ASN A 193 -18.98 -10.55 -0.91
C ASN A 193 -17.46 -10.66 -0.68
N VAL A 194 -17.01 -11.73 -0.02
CA VAL A 194 -15.60 -11.98 0.30
C VAL A 194 -15.33 -13.46 0.43
N ILE A 195 -14.13 -13.87 0.04
CA ILE A 195 -13.56 -15.18 0.35
C ILE A 195 -12.07 -15.00 0.68
N SER A 196 -11.54 -15.83 1.59
CA SER A 196 -10.10 -15.91 1.86
C SER A 196 -9.60 -17.32 1.61
N TYR A 197 -8.33 -17.46 1.33
CA TYR A 197 -7.68 -18.75 1.07
C TYR A 197 -6.19 -18.66 1.41
N SER A 198 -5.53 -19.79 1.69
CA SER A 198 -4.10 -19.82 2.07
C SER A 198 -3.20 -19.67 0.85
N LEU A 199 -3.32 -20.55 -0.13
CA LEU A 199 -2.47 -20.60 -1.32
C LEU A 199 -3.26 -20.17 -2.57
N ASN A 200 -4.23 -20.99 -2.99
CA ASN A 200 -5.02 -20.78 -4.20
C ASN A 200 -6.50 -20.81 -3.87
N LEU A 201 -7.27 -20.06 -4.64
CA LEU A 201 -8.73 -20.13 -4.56
C LEU A 201 -9.21 -21.47 -5.16
N PRO A 202 -9.91 -22.34 -4.39
CA PRO A 202 -10.39 -23.63 -4.92
C PRO A 202 -11.26 -23.47 -6.15
N LYS A 203 -10.95 -24.18 -7.22
CA LYS A 203 -11.74 -24.16 -8.47
C LYS A 203 -13.14 -24.76 -8.26
N GLU A 204 -13.25 -25.72 -7.37
CA GLU A 204 -14.49 -26.43 -7.01
C GLU A 204 -15.54 -25.49 -6.41
N LEU A 205 -15.13 -24.36 -5.82
CA LEU A 205 -16.06 -23.34 -5.30
C LEU A 205 -16.72 -22.52 -6.41
N ASP A 206 -16.23 -22.59 -7.65
CA ASP A 206 -16.73 -21.83 -8.82
C ASP A 206 -16.85 -20.32 -8.57
N LEU A 207 -15.85 -19.75 -7.87
CA LEU A 207 -15.86 -18.33 -7.47
C LEU A 207 -15.00 -17.43 -8.36
N HIS A 208 -14.11 -17.96 -9.19
CA HIS A 208 -13.17 -17.19 -10.01
C HIS A 208 -13.86 -16.13 -10.89
N ARG A 209 -15.00 -16.48 -11.51
CA ARG A 209 -15.79 -15.55 -12.34
C ARG A 209 -16.51 -14.45 -11.57
N TYR A 210 -16.61 -14.59 -10.24
CA TYR A 210 -17.27 -13.62 -9.37
C TYR A 210 -16.30 -12.68 -8.67
N ILE A 211 -15.00 -12.76 -8.96
CA ILE A 211 -14.03 -11.84 -8.37
C ILE A 211 -14.34 -10.42 -8.83
N ASP A 212 -14.41 -9.51 -7.86
CA ASP A 212 -14.67 -8.10 -8.10
C ASP A 212 -13.36 -7.33 -8.33
N TYR A 213 -12.79 -7.51 -9.53
CA TYR A 213 -11.54 -6.85 -9.92
C TYR A 213 -11.62 -5.32 -9.85
N ASP A 214 -12.78 -4.72 -10.11
CA ASP A 214 -12.94 -3.27 -10.03
C ASP A 214 -12.81 -2.79 -8.57
N LYS A 215 -13.48 -3.48 -7.64
CA LYS A 215 -13.36 -3.20 -6.21
C LYS A 215 -11.98 -3.54 -5.66
N MET A 216 -11.37 -4.64 -6.11
CA MET A 216 -9.99 -5.00 -5.76
C MET A 216 -9.01 -3.91 -6.20
N TYR A 217 -9.12 -3.45 -7.45
CA TYR A 217 -8.30 -2.38 -8.01
C TYR A 217 -8.49 -1.05 -7.27
N GLU A 218 -9.74 -0.64 -7.04
CA GLU A 218 -10.06 0.57 -6.28
C GLU A 218 -9.40 0.56 -4.90
N LYS A 219 -9.57 -0.53 -4.13
CA LYS A 219 -9.06 -0.64 -2.76
C LYS A 219 -7.54 -0.83 -2.67
N SER A 220 -6.94 -1.54 -3.62
CA SER A 220 -5.51 -1.87 -3.55
C SER A 220 -4.60 -0.83 -4.20
N PHE A 221 -5.12 -0.04 -5.14
CA PHE A 221 -4.32 0.89 -5.92
C PHE A 221 -4.91 2.30 -6.00
N VAL A 222 -6.16 2.46 -6.45
CA VAL A 222 -6.72 3.79 -6.74
C VAL A 222 -6.90 4.64 -5.49
N GLU A 223 -7.54 4.12 -4.43
CA GLU A 223 -7.71 4.88 -3.18
C GLU A 223 -6.38 5.35 -2.58
N PRO A 224 -5.34 4.48 -2.45
CA PRO A 224 -4.04 4.93 -2.01
C PRO A 224 -3.38 5.99 -2.91
N VAL A 225 -3.51 5.85 -4.24
CA VAL A 225 -2.98 6.84 -5.20
C VAL A 225 -3.75 8.15 -5.08
N ARG A 226 -5.07 8.11 -4.98
CA ARG A 226 -5.92 9.31 -4.79
C ARG A 226 -5.45 10.12 -3.58
N ASN A 227 -5.24 9.48 -2.44
CA ASN A 227 -4.74 10.16 -1.24
C ASN A 227 -3.37 10.84 -1.44
N ILE A 228 -2.56 10.36 -2.40
CA ILE A 228 -1.29 10.98 -2.76
C ILE A 228 -1.52 12.17 -3.69
N LEU A 229 -2.36 11.99 -4.71
CA LEU A 229 -2.63 13.00 -5.72
C LEU A 229 -3.38 14.20 -5.12
N ASP A 230 -4.29 13.97 -4.18
CA ASP A 230 -5.02 15.02 -3.45
C ASP A 230 -4.06 16.00 -2.75
N GLU A 231 -2.94 15.52 -2.18
CA GLU A 231 -1.93 16.36 -1.51
C GLU A 231 -1.14 17.27 -2.47
N ILE A 232 -1.12 16.93 -3.76
CA ILE A 232 -0.46 17.74 -4.80
C ILE A 232 -1.46 18.43 -5.75
N GLY A 233 -2.76 18.33 -5.43
CA GLY A 233 -3.84 18.97 -6.18
C GLY A 233 -4.13 18.34 -7.54
N TRP A 234 -3.82 17.05 -7.74
CA TRP A 234 -4.06 16.30 -8.96
C TRP A 234 -5.24 15.34 -8.83
N ASP A 235 -5.90 15.06 -9.96
CA ASP A 235 -7.00 14.11 -10.03
C ASP A 235 -6.55 12.75 -10.56
N VAL A 236 -7.23 11.70 -10.09
CA VAL A 236 -7.03 10.31 -10.57
C VAL A 236 -7.48 10.12 -12.01
N GLU A 237 -8.52 10.86 -12.41
CA GLU A 237 -9.10 10.85 -13.76
C GLU A 237 -9.16 12.28 -14.32
N PRO A 238 -9.04 12.45 -15.64
CA PRO A 238 -9.20 13.78 -16.25
C PRO A 238 -10.56 14.40 -15.87
N ARG A 239 -10.53 15.66 -15.45
CA ARG A 239 -11.78 16.41 -15.27
C ARG A 239 -12.36 16.71 -16.64
N ALA A 240 -13.66 16.43 -16.83
CA ALA A 240 -14.37 16.93 -18.00
C ALA A 240 -14.36 18.46 -17.96
N THR A 241 -13.83 19.08 -18.99
CA THR A 241 -13.86 20.53 -19.16
C THR A 241 -15.10 20.93 -19.97
N LEU A 242 -15.52 22.20 -19.86
CA LEU A 242 -16.61 22.69 -20.69
C LEU A 242 -16.29 22.57 -22.19
N GLU A 243 -15.01 22.59 -22.54
CA GLU A 243 -14.53 22.42 -23.92
C GLU A 243 -14.83 21.02 -24.47
N ASP A 244 -14.82 20.00 -23.62
CA ASP A 244 -15.14 18.61 -24.00
C ASP A 244 -16.62 18.41 -24.40
N PHE A 245 -17.48 19.38 -24.08
CA PHE A 245 -18.91 19.36 -24.45
C PHE A 245 -19.19 20.08 -25.78
N PHE A 246 -18.22 20.76 -26.35
CA PHE A 246 -18.37 21.52 -27.59
C PHE A 246 -17.63 20.92 -28.79
N VAL A 247 -17.13 19.67 -28.67
CA VAL A 247 -16.49 18.94 -29.75
C VAL A 247 -17.40 17.89 -30.36
#